data_537a6ee7e752822f29c3318efba00fb0
#
_entry.id   537a6ee7e752822f29c3318efba00fb0
#
_cell.length_a   1.000
_cell.length_b   1.000
_cell.length_c   1.000
_cell.angle_alpha   90.00
_cell.angle_beta   90.00
_cell.angle_gamma   90.00
#
_symmetry.space_group_name_H-M   'P 1'
#
loop_
_entity.id
_entity.type
_entity.pdbx_description
1 polymer ?
#
loop_
_entity_poly.entity_id
_entity_poly.type
_entity_poly.pdbx_seq_one_letter_code
_entity_poly.pdbx_strand_id
1 'polypeptide(L)'
;MSGLLEKIIHQIDLVESVKNALFDAILTGEFLPGEKLAQDDLAEKMGVSRQPVIQALRILSEHGILSPYGKKGVAVSKLDEHELLSLLQVRSELDCLAARLAAKRAKANEFDDDDDSQVKGLHELIDRSLTLMKGNNIPETHADLIRNDIEFHKMIRSLSGNSFIQATLEPHLLHFSRVFYVITSNRHQVIWEQHKCILDAILGGNVDAAERLTKEHAVEAERLINWYRETVY
;
A
#
# COMPACT_ATOMS: atom_id res chain seq x y z
N MET A 1 -35.12 0.32 14.06
CA MET A 1 -33.81 1.00 14.14
C MET A 1 -32.74 0.35 13.22
N SER A 2 -32.89 -0.90 12.74
CA SER A 2 -31.88 -1.59 11.90
C SER A 2 -31.70 -0.97 10.51
N GLY A 3 -32.78 -0.58 9.82
CA GLY A 3 -32.71 -0.14 8.42
C GLY A 3 -31.95 1.17 8.14
N LEU A 4 -31.75 2.05 9.13
CA LEU A 4 -30.96 3.28 8.96
C LEU A 4 -29.45 2.96 8.99
N LEU A 5 -29.03 2.10 9.92
CA LEU A 5 -27.63 1.67 10.04
C LEU A 5 -27.21 0.83 8.84
N GLU A 6 -28.06 -0.08 8.37
CA GLU A 6 -27.79 -0.88 7.15
C GLU A 6 -27.60 -0.01 5.90
N LYS A 7 -28.42 1.06 5.72
CA LYS A 7 -28.23 2.01 4.62
C LYS A 7 -26.92 2.77 4.71
N ILE A 8 -26.50 3.17 5.93
CA ILE A 8 -25.24 3.87 6.14
C ILE A 8 -24.05 2.97 5.84
N ILE A 9 -24.06 1.72 6.32
CA ILE A 9 -23.02 0.73 6.07
C ILE A 9 -22.90 0.48 4.57
N HIS A 10 -24.01 0.20 3.88
CA HIS A 10 -24.01 -0.03 2.42
C HIS A 10 -23.44 1.16 1.64
N GLN A 11 -23.71 2.40 2.06
CA GLN A 11 -23.17 3.58 1.41
C GLN A 11 -21.67 3.76 1.65
N ILE A 12 -21.16 3.43 2.83
CA ILE A 12 -19.73 3.45 3.15
C ILE A 12 -19.00 2.39 2.31
N ASP A 13 -19.53 1.17 2.24
CA ASP A 13 -18.96 0.09 1.45
C ASP A 13 -18.89 0.46 -0.05
N LEU A 14 -19.92 1.15 -0.57
CA LEU A 14 -19.95 1.58 -1.97
C LEU A 14 -18.90 2.67 -2.26
N VAL A 15 -18.72 3.63 -1.36
CA VAL A 15 -17.68 4.67 -1.51
C VAL A 15 -16.30 4.04 -1.50
N GLU A 16 -16.06 3.11 -0.58
CA GLU A 16 -14.79 2.40 -0.49
C GLU A 16 -14.53 1.55 -1.75
N SER A 17 -15.54 0.84 -2.23
CA SER A 17 -15.48 0.06 -3.47
C SER A 17 -15.14 0.93 -4.70
N VAL A 18 -15.79 2.09 -4.83
CA VAL A 18 -15.52 3.06 -5.91
C VAL A 18 -14.10 3.62 -5.78
N LYS A 19 -13.67 3.99 -4.56
CA LYS A 19 -12.31 4.47 -4.31
C LYS A 19 -11.26 3.44 -4.73
N ASN A 20 -11.44 2.19 -4.34
CA ASN A 20 -10.52 1.11 -4.66
C ASN A 20 -10.48 0.84 -6.16
N ALA A 21 -11.62 0.79 -6.83
CA ALA A 21 -11.69 0.62 -8.29
C ALA A 21 -11.01 1.76 -9.06
N LEU A 22 -11.21 3.01 -8.64
CA LEU A 22 -10.53 4.17 -9.22
C LEU A 22 -9.02 4.12 -8.97
N PHE A 23 -8.62 3.74 -7.78
CA PHE A 23 -7.21 3.61 -7.45
C PHE A 23 -6.54 2.49 -8.26
N ASP A 24 -7.19 1.34 -8.41
CA ASP A 24 -6.69 0.23 -9.25
C ASP A 24 -6.55 0.66 -10.71
N ALA A 25 -7.52 1.40 -11.26
CA ALA A 25 -7.44 1.94 -12.62
C ALA A 25 -6.27 2.93 -12.80
N ILE A 26 -5.98 3.75 -11.78
CA ILE A 26 -4.80 4.63 -11.78
C ILE A 26 -3.52 3.81 -11.64
N LEU A 27 -3.50 2.80 -10.77
CA LEU A 27 -2.35 1.95 -10.52
C LEU A 27 -1.96 1.18 -11.79
N THR A 28 -2.92 0.61 -12.50
CA THR A 28 -2.69 -0.18 -13.72
C THR A 28 -2.47 0.67 -14.98
N GLY A 29 -2.58 2.00 -14.87
CA GLY A 29 -2.37 2.93 -15.98
C GLY A 29 -3.57 3.08 -16.94
N GLU A 30 -4.77 2.63 -16.53
CA GLU A 30 -6.00 2.96 -17.25
C GLU A 30 -6.27 4.47 -17.22
N PHE A 31 -5.93 5.13 -16.09
CA PHE A 31 -5.89 6.58 -15.99
C PHE A 31 -4.44 7.06 -15.84
N LEU A 32 -3.97 7.87 -16.79
CA LEU A 32 -2.59 8.34 -16.83
C LEU A 32 -2.36 9.58 -15.95
N PRO A 33 -1.12 9.82 -15.47
CA PRO A 33 -0.77 11.05 -14.77
C PRO A 33 -1.12 12.30 -15.59
N GLY A 34 -1.85 13.22 -14.97
CA GLY A 34 -2.36 14.43 -15.61
C GLY A 34 -3.72 14.26 -16.32
N GLU A 35 -4.23 13.04 -16.43
CA GLU A 35 -5.53 12.77 -17.04
C GLU A 35 -6.66 13.29 -16.16
N LYS A 36 -7.63 13.98 -16.79
CA LYS A 36 -8.79 14.55 -16.13
C LYS A 36 -9.84 13.47 -15.86
N LEU A 37 -10.32 13.41 -14.64
CA LEU A 37 -11.41 12.53 -14.22
C LEU A 37 -12.75 13.28 -14.16
N ALA A 38 -13.69 12.90 -15.02
CA ALA A 38 -15.03 13.49 -15.07
C ALA A 38 -16.00 12.65 -14.21
N GLN A 39 -16.64 13.29 -13.23
CA GLN A 39 -17.51 12.63 -12.25
C GLN A 39 -18.70 11.92 -12.92
N ASP A 40 -19.27 12.50 -13.97
CA ASP A 40 -20.43 11.95 -14.68
C ASP A 40 -20.04 10.70 -15.47
N ASP A 41 -18.92 10.75 -16.18
CA ASP A 41 -18.42 9.63 -16.99
C ASP A 41 -18.04 8.43 -16.07
N LEU A 42 -17.44 8.71 -14.92
CA LEU A 42 -17.10 7.68 -13.96
C LEU A 42 -18.34 7.03 -13.32
N ALA A 43 -19.35 7.84 -12.98
CA ALA A 43 -20.60 7.34 -12.41
C ALA A 43 -21.33 6.43 -13.42
N GLU A 44 -21.37 6.84 -14.69
CA GLU A 44 -21.96 6.05 -15.77
C GLU A 44 -21.19 4.73 -15.99
N LYS A 45 -19.87 4.78 -16.14
CA LYS A 45 -19.01 3.60 -16.34
C LYS A 45 -19.13 2.59 -15.20
N MET A 46 -19.23 3.07 -13.96
CA MET A 46 -19.32 2.21 -12.77
C MET A 46 -20.74 1.77 -12.43
N GLY A 47 -21.76 2.30 -13.11
CA GLY A 47 -23.16 1.98 -12.84
C GLY A 47 -23.65 2.44 -11.47
N VAL A 48 -23.08 3.53 -10.93
CA VAL A 48 -23.41 4.09 -9.61
C VAL A 48 -23.91 5.53 -9.74
N SER A 49 -24.53 6.04 -8.65
CA SER A 49 -24.88 7.47 -8.60
C SER A 49 -23.61 8.34 -8.46
N ARG A 50 -23.71 9.63 -8.78
CA ARG A 50 -22.58 10.58 -8.69
C ARG A 50 -22.02 10.73 -7.27
N GLN A 51 -22.85 10.57 -6.25
CA GLN A 51 -22.48 10.86 -4.87
C GLN A 51 -21.31 10.01 -4.34
N PRO A 52 -21.31 8.66 -4.47
CA PRO A 52 -20.15 7.85 -4.05
C PRO A 52 -18.89 8.15 -4.86
N VAL A 53 -19.02 8.51 -6.15
CA VAL A 53 -17.88 8.91 -6.99
C VAL A 53 -17.25 10.21 -6.46
N ILE A 54 -18.07 11.23 -6.17
CA ILE A 54 -17.58 12.50 -5.60
C ILE A 54 -16.83 12.27 -4.28
N GLN A 55 -17.37 11.42 -3.40
CA GLN A 55 -16.73 11.10 -2.12
C GLN A 55 -15.42 10.33 -2.32
N ALA A 56 -15.39 9.33 -3.20
CA ALA A 56 -14.18 8.59 -3.53
C ALA A 56 -13.08 9.49 -4.13
N LEU A 57 -13.43 10.36 -5.09
CA LEU A 57 -12.50 11.33 -5.67
C LEU A 57 -11.96 12.31 -4.62
N ARG A 58 -12.81 12.73 -3.66
CA ARG A 58 -12.38 13.57 -2.55
C ARG A 58 -11.35 12.85 -1.67
N ILE A 59 -11.61 11.62 -1.27
CA ILE A 59 -10.67 10.81 -0.48
C ILE A 59 -9.33 10.66 -1.23
N LEU A 60 -9.36 10.31 -2.52
CA LEU A 60 -8.14 10.20 -3.33
C LEU A 60 -7.40 11.55 -3.46
N SER A 61 -8.13 12.67 -3.48
CA SER A 61 -7.54 14.01 -3.48
C SER A 61 -6.90 14.37 -2.13
N GLU A 62 -7.53 14.00 -1.01
CA GLU A 62 -6.99 14.19 0.33
C GLU A 62 -5.68 13.38 0.54
N HIS A 63 -5.56 12.24 -0.13
CA HIS A 63 -4.33 11.45 -0.20
C HIS A 63 -3.36 11.91 -1.30
N GLY A 64 -3.62 13.01 -2.01
CA GLY A 64 -2.75 13.55 -3.05
C GLY A 64 -2.67 12.73 -4.35
N ILE A 65 -3.44 11.63 -4.47
CA ILE A 65 -3.51 10.80 -5.69
C ILE A 65 -4.13 11.57 -6.84
N LEU A 66 -5.04 12.47 -6.50
CA LEU A 66 -5.65 13.41 -7.45
C LEU A 66 -5.32 14.84 -7.06
N SER A 67 -5.11 15.68 -8.05
CA SER A 67 -4.86 17.11 -7.91
C SER A 67 -5.99 17.94 -8.52
N PRO A 68 -6.22 19.18 -8.05
CA PRO A 68 -7.21 20.07 -8.64
C PRO A 68 -6.96 20.30 -10.13
N TYR A 69 -8.02 20.24 -10.94
CA TYR A 69 -7.99 20.54 -12.36
C TYR A 69 -9.06 21.58 -12.73
N GLY A 70 -8.63 22.78 -13.10
CA GLY A 70 -9.55 23.87 -13.37
C GLY A 70 -10.36 24.29 -12.13
N LYS A 71 -11.63 24.75 -12.34
CA LYS A 71 -12.45 25.29 -11.23
C LYS A 71 -13.17 24.24 -10.39
N LYS A 72 -13.44 23.08 -10.93
CA LYS A 72 -14.30 22.05 -10.26
C LYS A 72 -13.90 20.60 -10.58
N GLY A 73 -12.84 20.38 -11.37
CA GLY A 73 -12.40 19.04 -11.75
C GLY A 73 -11.22 18.57 -10.93
N VAL A 74 -10.90 17.31 -11.12
CA VAL A 74 -9.68 16.66 -10.61
C VAL A 74 -8.97 15.95 -11.74
N ALA A 75 -7.66 15.79 -11.62
CA ALA A 75 -6.83 15.00 -12.52
C ALA A 75 -5.92 14.09 -11.71
N VAL A 76 -5.45 13.00 -12.31
CA VAL A 76 -4.46 12.12 -11.70
C VAL A 76 -3.18 12.94 -11.44
N SER A 77 -2.71 12.96 -10.20
CA SER A 77 -1.50 13.70 -9.82
C SER A 77 -0.29 13.16 -10.57
N LYS A 78 0.57 14.06 -11.02
CA LYS A 78 1.91 13.68 -11.45
C LYS A 78 2.71 13.26 -10.22
N LEU A 79 3.58 12.28 -10.39
CA LEU A 79 4.51 11.91 -9.33
C LEU A 79 5.68 12.89 -9.35
N ASP A 80 5.91 13.55 -8.22
CA ASP A 80 7.15 14.27 -7.99
C ASP A 80 8.17 13.29 -7.41
N GLU A 81 9.23 13.04 -8.17
CA GLU A 81 10.24 12.03 -7.81
C GLU A 81 11.03 12.44 -6.56
N HIS A 82 11.29 13.73 -6.38
CA HIS A 82 12.02 14.22 -5.22
C HIS A 82 11.17 14.09 -3.94
N GLU A 83 9.88 14.40 -4.04
CA GLU A 83 8.92 14.22 -2.96
C GLU A 83 8.81 12.75 -2.59
N LEU A 84 8.77 11.88 -3.60
CA LEU A 84 8.70 10.44 -3.41
C LEU A 84 9.93 9.86 -2.69
N LEU A 85 11.14 10.25 -3.10
CA LEU A 85 12.37 9.81 -2.43
C LEU A 85 12.41 10.30 -0.98
N SER A 86 12.00 11.54 -0.73
CA SER A 86 11.90 12.10 0.63
C SER A 86 10.92 11.30 1.49
N LEU A 87 9.77 10.94 0.91
CA LEU A 87 8.76 10.14 1.58
C LEU A 87 9.24 8.70 1.86
N LEU A 88 9.98 8.10 0.91
CA LEU A 88 10.57 6.77 1.09
C LEU A 88 11.61 6.75 2.22
N GLN A 89 12.41 7.80 2.38
CA GLN A 89 13.36 7.92 3.49
C GLN A 89 12.64 7.89 4.84
N VAL A 90 11.56 8.65 4.98
CA VAL A 90 10.74 8.65 6.21
C VAL A 90 10.11 7.27 6.43
N ARG A 91 9.53 6.65 5.40
CA ARG A 91 8.96 5.31 5.47
C ARG A 91 10.00 4.28 5.93
N SER A 92 11.20 4.32 5.36
CA SER A 92 12.28 3.40 5.68
C SER A 92 12.61 3.41 7.17
N GLU A 93 12.79 4.58 7.77
CA GLU A 93 13.12 4.71 9.19
C GLU A 93 11.95 4.25 10.08
N LEU A 94 10.70 4.54 9.70
CA LEU A 94 9.53 4.11 10.44
C LEU A 94 9.27 2.60 10.33
N ASP A 95 9.51 1.98 9.17
CA ASP A 95 9.40 0.52 8.99
C ASP A 95 10.52 -0.21 9.76
N CYS A 96 11.75 0.33 9.79
CA CYS A 96 12.84 -0.20 10.63
C CYS A 96 12.49 -0.11 12.12
N LEU A 97 11.93 1.01 12.57
CA LEU A 97 11.45 1.16 13.93
C LEU A 97 10.36 0.14 14.26
N ALA A 98 9.40 -0.07 13.34
CA ALA A 98 8.31 -1.02 13.52
C ALA A 98 8.85 -2.46 13.67
N ALA A 99 9.71 -2.90 12.76
CA ALA A 99 10.32 -4.24 12.80
C ALA A 99 11.13 -4.47 14.10
N ARG A 100 11.90 -3.47 14.52
CA ARG A 100 12.65 -3.50 15.77
C ARG A 100 11.73 -3.62 17.00
N LEU A 101 10.65 -2.85 17.06
CA LEU A 101 9.68 -2.91 18.16
C LEU A 101 8.91 -4.23 18.17
N ALA A 102 8.46 -4.71 17.02
CA ALA A 102 7.79 -6.01 16.89
C ALA A 102 8.70 -7.15 17.37
N ALA A 103 9.99 -7.16 16.96
CA ALA A 103 10.95 -8.16 17.42
C ALA A 103 11.22 -8.08 18.94
N LYS A 104 11.20 -6.89 19.55
CA LYS A 104 11.31 -6.74 21.01
C LYS A 104 10.10 -7.34 21.72
N ARG A 105 8.89 -7.09 21.22
CA ARG A 105 7.64 -7.66 21.78
C ARG A 105 7.64 -9.19 21.66
N ALA A 106 8.00 -9.73 20.48
CA ALA A 106 8.13 -11.17 20.29
C ALA A 106 9.16 -11.79 21.27
N LYS A 107 10.33 -11.16 21.45
CA LYS A 107 11.36 -11.62 22.40
C LYS A 107 10.90 -11.62 23.85
N ALA A 108 10.02 -10.68 24.20
CA ALA A 108 9.47 -10.55 25.55
C ALA A 108 8.21 -11.42 25.76
N ASN A 109 7.74 -12.16 24.74
CA ASN A 109 6.45 -12.89 24.72
C ASN A 109 5.27 -11.96 25.04
N GLU A 110 5.25 -10.76 24.47
CA GLU A 110 4.23 -9.74 24.66
C GLU A 110 3.18 -9.72 23.54
N PHE A 111 3.18 -10.71 22.63
CA PHE A 111 2.12 -10.86 21.64
C PHE A 111 0.86 -11.42 22.31
N ASP A 112 -0.29 -10.83 21.96
CA ASP A 112 -1.60 -11.27 22.39
C ASP A 112 -2.32 -12.11 21.29
N ASP A 113 -3.57 -12.50 21.53
CA ASP A 113 -4.35 -13.31 20.57
C ASP A 113 -4.58 -12.59 19.23
N ASP A 114 -4.68 -11.26 19.24
CA ASP A 114 -4.81 -10.45 18.02
C ASP A 114 -3.48 -10.40 17.25
N ASP A 115 -2.34 -10.26 17.94
CA ASP A 115 -1.02 -10.34 17.36
C ASP A 115 -0.76 -11.72 16.75
N ASP A 116 -1.14 -12.81 17.44
CA ASP A 116 -1.01 -14.18 16.94
C ASP A 116 -1.84 -14.40 15.66
N SER A 117 -3.04 -13.82 15.61
CA SER A 117 -3.89 -13.84 14.41
C SER A 117 -3.24 -13.08 13.26
N GLN A 118 -2.59 -11.94 13.52
CA GLN A 118 -1.84 -11.19 12.51
C GLN A 118 -0.60 -11.95 12.03
N VAL A 119 0.14 -12.61 12.91
CA VAL A 119 1.28 -13.46 12.53
C VAL A 119 0.85 -14.58 11.59
N LYS A 120 -0.27 -15.25 11.88
CA LYS A 120 -0.86 -16.25 10.97
C LYS A 120 -1.21 -15.62 9.62
N GLY A 121 -1.86 -14.46 9.62
CA GLY A 121 -2.20 -13.73 8.41
C GLY A 121 -0.96 -13.34 7.58
N LEU A 122 0.16 -12.97 8.21
CA LEU A 122 1.42 -12.68 7.54
C LEU A 122 2.01 -13.91 6.83
N HIS A 123 1.99 -15.08 7.46
CA HIS A 123 2.41 -16.32 6.81
C HIS A 123 1.54 -16.65 5.60
N GLU A 124 0.21 -16.58 5.75
CA GLU A 124 -0.74 -16.81 4.66
C GLU A 124 -0.54 -15.80 3.51
N LEU A 125 -0.25 -14.53 3.83
CA LEU A 125 0.01 -13.48 2.86
C LEU A 125 1.29 -13.75 2.05
N ILE A 126 2.38 -14.15 2.71
CA ILE A 126 3.65 -14.50 2.06
C ILE A 126 3.45 -15.73 1.15
N ASP A 127 2.83 -16.80 1.66
CA ASP A 127 2.60 -18.03 0.90
C ASP A 127 1.71 -17.80 -0.32
N ARG A 128 0.64 -17.00 -0.16
CA ARG A 128 -0.24 -16.57 -1.27
C ARG A 128 0.55 -15.78 -2.31
N SER A 129 1.38 -14.84 -1.90
CA SER A 129 2.16 -14.01 -2.82
C SER A 129 3.21 -14.80 -3.59
N LEU A 130 3.91 -15.72 -2.91
CA LEU A 130 4.83 -16.66 -3.55
C LEU A 130 4.11 -17.62 -4.52
N THR A 131 2.86 -17.95 -4.26
CA THR A 131 2.04 -18.80 -5.14
C THR A 131 1.53 -18.03 -6.36
N LEU A 132 1.11 -16.79 -6.20
CA LEU A 132 0.68 -15.92 -7.31
C LEU A 132 1.77 -15.77 -8.38
N MET A 133 3.03 -15.70 -7.99
CA MET A 133 4.16 -15.58 -8.92
C MET A 133 4.38 -16.80 -9.81
N LYS A 134 3.80 -17.95 -9.48
CA LYS A 134 3.86 -19.18 -10.31
C LYS A 134 2.79 -19.19 -11.40
N GLY A 135 1.86 -18.26 -11.39
CA GLY A 135 0.76 -18.14 -12.37
C GLY A 135 1.19 -17.39 -13.64
N ASN A 136 0.39 -17.53 -14.71
CA ASN A 136 0.70 -16.96 -16.02
C ASN A 136 -0.01 -15.61 -16.31
N ASN A 137 -0.80 -15.06 -15.38
CA ASN A 137 -1.57 -13.83 -15.59
C ASN A 137 -0.86 -12.62 -14.95
N ILE A 138 0.05 -12.02 -15.69
CA ILE A 138 1.03 -11.04 -15.19
C ILE A 138 0.41 -9.71 -14.69
N PRO A 139 -0.55 -9.03 -15.37
CA PRO A 139 -1.01 -7.71 -14.94
C PRO A 139 -1.82 -7.73 -13.64
N GLU A 140 -2.81 -8.62 -13.52
CA GLU A 140 -3.64 -8.76 -12.31
C GLU A 140 -2.79 -9.25 -11.13
N THR A 141 -1.93 -10.23 -11.39
CA THR A 141 -0.97 -10.75 -10.40
C THR A 141 -0.06 -9.64 -9.85
N HIS A 142 0.39 -8.73 -10.71
CA HIS A 142 1.26 -7.62 -10.30
C HIS A 142 0.55 -6.65 -9.35
N ALA A 143 -0.68 -6.23 -9.67
CA ALA A 143 -1.49 -5.37 -8.81
C ALA A 143 -1.78 -6.05 -7.45
N ASP A 144 -2.07 -7.36 -7.45
CA ASP A 144 -2.29 -8.12 -6.21
C ASP A 144 -1.02 -8.19 -5.36
N LEU A 145 0.14 -8.37 -5.97
CA LEU A 145 1.42 -8.39 -5.24
C LEU A 145 1.74 -7.03 -4.60
N ILE A 146 1.37 -5.91 -5.24
CA ILE A 146 1.51 -4.58 -4.65
C ILE A 146 0.54 -4.38 -3.47
N ARG A 147 -0.72 -4.82 -3.61
CA ARG A 147 -1.68 -4.77 -2.50
C ARG A 147 -1.20 -5.60 -1.31
N ASN A 148 -0.68 -6.79 -1.57
CA ASN A 148 -0.12 -7.66 -0.55
C ASN A 148 1.11 -7.05 0.13
N ASP A 149 1.99 -6.34 -0.62
CA ASP A 149 3.14 -5.62 -0.07
C ASP A 149 2.71 -4.54 0.95
N ILE A 150 1.70 -3.74 0.58
CA ILE A 150 1.13 -2.74 1.49
C ILE A 150 0.61 -3.40 2.77
N GLU A 151 -0.14 -4.48 2.63
CA GLU A 151 -0.73 -5.19 3.77
C GLU A 151 0.36 -5.83 4.65
N PHE A 152 1.40 -6.41 4.07
CA PHE A 152 2.55 -6.92 4.82
C PHE A 152 3.16 -5.85 5.73
N HIS A 153 3.51 -4.71 5.17
CA HIS A 153 4.10 -3.62 5.95
C HIS A 153 3.14 -3.06 7.01
N LYS A 154 1.84 -2.97 6.70
CA LYS A 154 0.81 -2.55 7.65
C LYS A 154 0.72 -3.50 8.84
N MET A 155 0.73 -4.81 8.61
CA MET A 155 0.68 -5.81 9.67
C MET A 155 1.95 -5.77 10.54
N ILE A 156 3.15 -5.60 9.97
CA ILE A 156 4.39 -5.44 10.74
C ILE A 156 4.33 -4.16 11.61
N ARG A 157 3.79 -3.05 11.10
CA ARG A 157 3.59 -1.84 11.89
C ARG A 157 2.62 -2.05 13.05
N SER A 158 1.55 -2.82 12.83
CA SER A 158 0.61 -3.20 13.88
C SER A 158 1.29 -4.02 14.96
N LEU A 159 2.05 -5.07 14.61
CA LEU A 159 2.81 -5.91 15.55
C LEU A 159 3.83 -5.11 16.38
N SER A 160 4.24 -3.92 15.91
CA SER A 160 5.12 -3.03 16.67
C SER A 160 4.49 -2.51 17.97
N GLY A 161 3.15 -2.52 18.08
CA GLY A 161 2.40 -1.92 19.18
C GLY A 161 2.41 -0.37 19.18
N ASN A 162 3.03 0.27 18.18
CA ASN A 162 3.09 1.73 18.07
C ASN A 162 2.16 2.24 16.97
N SER A 163 0.93 2.61 17.37
CA SER A 163 -0.11 3.09 16.44
C SER A 163 0.26 4.37 15.67
N PHE A 164 1.18 5.18 16.20
CA PHE A 164 1.60 6.41 15.52
C PHE A 164 2.42 6.15 14.26
N ILE A 165 3.13 5.02 14.16
CA ILE A 165 3.86 4.66 12.95
C ILE A 165 2.88 4.49 11.79
N GLN A 166 1.82 3.69 11.98
CA GLN A 166 0.80 3.49 10.95
C GLN A 166 0.06 4.79 10.63
N ALA A 167 -0.39 5.54 11.64
CA ALA A 167 -1.10 6.80 11.45
C ALA A 167 -0.29 7.85 10.66
N THR A 168 1.03 7.87 10.83
CA THR A 168 1.92 8.78 10.10
C THR A 168 2.05 8.39 8.62
N LEU A 169 2.10 7.09 8.30
CA LEU A 169 2.34 6.62 6.93
C LEU A 169 1.04 6.43 6.12
N GLU A 170 -0.09 6.20 6.78
CA GLU A 170 -1.38 5.91 6.14
C GLU A 170 -1.76 6.88 5.00
N PRO A 171 -1.63 8.22 5.16
CA PRO A 171 -1.99 9.16 4.09
C PRO A 171 -1.16 9.01 2.82
N HIS A 172 0.01 8.38 2.90
CA HIS A 172 1.00 8.32 1.83
C HIS A 172 1.12 6.93 1.16
N LEU A 173 0.44 5.91 1.69
CA LEU A 173 0.58 4.53 1.21
C LEU A 173 0.24 4.36 -0.27
N LEU A 174 -0.77 5.08 -0.75
CA LEU A 174 -1.20 5.03 -2.15
C LEU A 174 -0.14 5.59 -3.12
N HIS A 175 0.68 6.55 -2.71
CA HIS A 175 1.79 7.05 -3.52
C HIS A 175 2.85 5.98 -3.73
N PHE A 176 3.21 5.25 -2.67
CA PHE A 176 4.17 4.14 -2.78
C PHE A 176 3.70 3.07 -3.76
N SER A 177 2.40 2.69 -3.70
CA SER A 177 1.83 1.68 -4.57
C SER A 177 2.01 2.01 -6.05
N ARG A 178 1.76 3.26 -6.45
CA ARG A 178 1.91 3.72 -7.84
C ARG A 178 3.33 3.57 -8.35
N VAL A 179 4.29 3.84 -7.50
CA VAL A 179 5.71 3.74 -7.86
C VAL A 179 6.15 2.30 -7.90
N PHE A 180 5.83 1.55 -6.86
CA PHE A 180 6.20 0.14 -6.80
C PHE A 180 5.58 -0.66 -7.94
N TYR A 181 4.38 -0.33 -8.39
CA TYR A 181 3.79 -0.95 -9.58
C TYR A 181 4.70 -0.83 -10.80
N VAL A 182 5.33 0.33 -10.99
CA VAL A 182 6.21 0.57 -12.15
C VAL A 182 7.58 -0.09 -11.99
N ILE A 183 8.19 0.00 -10.81
CA ILE A 183 9.60 -0.39 -10.62
C ILE A 183 9.81 -1.86 -10.24
N THR A 184 8.80 -2.57 -9.74
CA THR A 184 8.95 -3.92 -9.19
C THR A 184 8.52 -5.05 -10.13
N SER A 185 8.09 -4.75 -11.36
CA SER A 185 7.49 -5.72 -12.29
C SER A 185 8.26 -7.05 -12.48
N ASN A 186 9.58 -7.05 -12.31
CA ASN A 186 10.43 -8.23 -12.47
C ASN A 186 11.16 -8.64 -11.17
N ARG A 187 10.80 -8.10 -10.02
CA ARG A 187 11.54 -8.27 -8.76
C ARG A 187 10.74 -8.86 -7.61
N HIS A 188 9.50 -9.22 -7.84
CA HIS A 188 8.60 -9.69 -6.79
C HIS A 188 9.14 -10.88 -6.00
N GLN A 189 9.80 -11.85 -6.65
CA GLN A 189 10.32 -13.01 -5.95
C GLN A 189 11.34 -12.59 -4.88
N VAL A 190 12.30 -11.74 -5.23
CA VAL A 190 13.33 -11.25 -4.29
C VAL A 190 12.69 -10.47 -3.15
N ILE A 191 11.70 -9.63 -3.44
CA ILE A 191 10.97 -8.82 -2.45
C ILE A 191 10.27 -9.74 -1.44
N TRP A 192 9.55 -10.77 -1.90
CA TRP A 192 8.82 -11.67 -1.01
C TRP A 192 9.71 -12.62 -0.22
N GLU A 193 10.87 -13.00 -0.76
CA GLU A 193 11.91 -13.69 0.00
C GLU A 193 12.49 -12.80 1.12
N GLN A 194 12.69 -11.51 0.85
CA GLN A 194 13.10 -10.54 1.88
C GLN A 194 12.02 -10.36 2.96
N HIS A 195 10.74 -10.23 2.57
CA HIS A 195 9.63 -10.14 3.54
C HIS A 195 9.59 -11.35 4.48
N LYS A 196 9.81 -12.56 3.94
CA LYS A 196 9.90 -13.77 4.77
C LYS A 196 11.05 -13.68 5.76
N CYS A 197 12.25 -13.28 5.32
CA CYS A 197 13.41 -13.14 6.22
C CYS A 197 13.16 -12.08 7.31
N ILE A 198 12.48 -10.99 7.00
CA ILE A 198 12.10 -9.95 7.98
C ILE A 198 11.15 -10.55 9.02
N LEU A 199 10.11 -11.25 8.59
CA LEU A 199 9.15 -11.88 9.50
C LEU A 199 9.83 -12.93 10.40
N ASP A 200 10.66 -13.80 9.82
CA ASP A 200 11.40 -14.82 10.57
C ASP A 200 12.30 -14.18 11.65
N ALA A 201 12.98 -13.07 11.35
CA ALA A 201 13.80 -12.33 12.31
C ALA A 201 12.95 -11.70 13.43
N ILE A 202 11.78 -11.15 13.12
CA ILE A 202 10.83 -10.59 14.10
C ILE A 202 10.35 -11.68 15.05
N LEU A 203 9.84 -12.79 14.52
CA LEU A 203 9.30 -13.90 15.32
C LEU A 203 10.39 -14.60 16.15
N GLY A 204 11.61 -14.66 15.63
CA GLY A 204 12.77 -15.15 16.39
C GLY A 204 13.26 -14.19 17.47
N GLY A 205 12.63 -13.03 17.66
CA GLY A 205 13.03 -12.01 18.63
C GLY A 205 14.43 -11.42 18.36
N ASN A 206 14.93 -11.55 17.12
CA ASN A 206 16.24 -11.04 16.74
C ASN A 206 16.14 -9.57 16.30
N VAL A 207 16.20 -8.68 17.28
CA VAL A 207 15.97 -7.23 17.11
C VAL A 207 16.91 -6.60 16.08
N ASP A 208 18.20 -6.94 16.15
CA ASP A 208 19.21 -6.37 15.25
C ASP A 208 19.06 -6.89 13.81
N ALA A 209 18.73 -8.16 13.65
CA ALA A 209 18.47 -8.73 12.34
C ALA A 209 17.18 -8.17 11.72
N ALA A 210 16.11 -8.02 12.51
CA ALA A 210 14.84 -7.45 12.02
C ALA A 210 15.05 -6.02 11.49
N GLU A 211 15.75 -5.16 12.25
CA GLU A 211 16.05 -3.79 11.81
C GLU A 211 16.95 -3.77 10.57
N ARG A 212 18.04 -4.54 10.57
CA ARG A 212 18.99 -4.60 9.44
C ARG A 212 18.33 -5.09 8.16
N LEU A 213 17.58 -6.20 8.21
CA LEU A 213 16.91 -6.76 7.03
C LEU A 213 15.86 -5.82 6.47
N THR A 214 15.11 -5.13 7.34
CA THR A 214 14.13 -4.11 6.89
C THR A 214 14.84 -2.93 6.23
N LYS A 215 16.00 -2.51 6.74
CA LYS A 215 16.78 -1.45 6.12
C LYS A 215 17.36 -1.85 4.77
N GLU A 216 17.88 -3.05 4.63
CA GLU A 216 18.38 -3.60 3.37
C GLU A 216 17.27 -3.67 2.32
N HIS A 217 16.07 -4.11 2.72
CA HIS A 217 14.88 -4.10 1.87
C HIS A 217 14.49 -2.69 1.39
N ALA A 218 14.47 -1.70 2.28
CA ALA A 218 14.16 -0.32 1.94
C ALA A 218 15.22 0.32 1.02
N VAL A 219 16.50 0.03 1.23
CA VAL A 219 17.60 0.50 0.36
C VAL A 219 17.47 -0.07 -1.06
N GLU A 220 17.03 -1.31 -1.20
CA GLU A 220 16.78 -1.89 -2.52
C GLU A 220 15.62 -1.19 -3.24
N ALA A 221 14.55 -0.84 -2.54
CA ALA A 221 13.45 -0.04 -3.10
C ALA A 221 13.92 1.34 -3.57
N GLU A 222 14.77 2.02 -2.79
CA GLU A 222 15.37 3.30 -3.16
C GLU A 222 16.27 3.18 -4.42
N ARG A 223 17.06 2.12 -4.52
CA ARG A 223 17.87 1.83 -5.72
C ARG A 223 17.03 1.64 -6.97
N LEU A 224 15.90 0.95 -6.86
CA LEU A 224 14.98 0.73 -7.98
C LEU A 224 14.36 2.04 -8.46
N ILE A 225 13.98 2.94 -7.56
CA ILE A 225 13.47 4.28 -7.92
C ILE A 225 14.54 5.09 -8.64
N ASN A 226 15.76 5.12 -8.12
CA ASN A 226 16.86 5.85 -8.73
C ASN A 226 17.21 5.28 -10.12
N TRP A 227 17.24 3.95 -10.27
CA TRP A 227 17.47 3.31 -11.57
C TRP A 227 16.36 3.68 -12.57
N TYR A 228 15.10 3.64 -12.16
CA TYR A 228 13.97 4.01 -13.02
C TYR A 228 14.10 5.46 -13.51
N ARG A 229 14.44 6.35 -12.60
CA ARG A 229 14.69 7.76 -12.93
C ARG A 229 15.75 7.94 -14.00
N GLU A 230 16.89 7.26 -13.88
CA GLU A 230 18.02 7.38 -14.81
C GLU A 230 17.75 6.72 -16.18
N THR A 231 16.78 5.81 -16.26
CA THR A 231 16.53 5.01 -17.46
C THR A 231 15.34 5.53 -18.28
N VAL A 232 14.36 6.18 -17.64
CA VAL A 232 13.08 6.56 -18.27
C VAL A 232 12.99 8.06 -18.55
N TYR A 233 13.79 8.89 -17.87
CA TYR A 233 13.89 10.34 -18.06
C TYR A 233 15.28 10.77 -18.50
#